data_ce1d889642c23223ce217ef883482ced
#
_entry.id   ce1d889642c23223ce217ef883482ced
#
_cell.length_a   1.000
_cell.length_b   1.000
_cell.length_c   1.000
_cell.angle_alpha   90.00
_cell.angle_beta   90.00
_cell.angle_gamma   90.00
#
_symmetry.space_group_name_H-M   'P 1'
#
loop_
_entity.id
_entity.type
_entity.pdbx_description
1 polymer ?
#
loop_
_entity_poly.entity_id
_entity_poly.type
_entity_poly.pdbx_seq_one_letter_code
_entity_poly.pdbx_strand_id
1 'polypeptide(L)'
;MDVSFLGGPQPQHGVGVVAPFDFALDRELWRWVPDDVSLRLTRTPYVPVEVSLDLARLVSEHETLRDAVRALGASEPEVVAYACTSGSFVGGLAGEQAMCEAMTAAGDVPSLTTSGALLAALEELGASRIALVTPYTESVTQSLEEYLAEAGATVTGRAFLGLTRHIWKVPYRSVVDMARQAVVGAADALFISCTNLPTYDAIPQLEAELRMPVLSANQVTMWAALRAIGVHAVGPYQGLLLQPSQAPDAPPAPTPPPAAQAPGAHPQAQPDEQQEGWT
;
A
#
# COMPACT_ATOMS: atom_id res chain seq x y z
N MET A 1 -10.86 -21.87 29.90
CA MET A 1 -9.66 -21.00 30.03
C MET A 1 -10.19 -19.63 30.42
N ASP A 2 -9.79 -19.13 31.57
CA ASP A 2 -10.19 -17.78 31.97
C ASP A 2 -9.31 -16.78 31.23
N VAL A 3 -9.90 -15.90 30.41
CA VAL A 3 -9.21 -14.86 29.63
C VAL A 3 -9.43 -13.44 30.17
N SER A 4 -10.07 -13.33 31.32
CA SER A 4 -10.38 -12.03 31.93
C SER A 4 -9.16 -11.16 32.24
N PHE A 5 -7.97 -11.80 32.40
CA PHE A 5 -6.70 -11.12 32.65
C PHE A 5 -6.08 -10.48 31.38
N LEU A 6 -6.58 -10.78 30.19
CA LEU A 6 -6.01 -10.26 28.92
C LEU A 6 -6.40 -8.81 28.63
N GLY A 7 -7.26 -8.19 29.46
CA GLY A 7 -7.59 -6.77 29.34
C GLY A 7 -8.47 -6.38 28.14
N GLY A 8 -8.98 -7.34 27.39
CA GLY A 8 -9.79 -7.13 26.19
C GLY A 8 -8.95 -7.14 24.89
N PRO A 9 -9.60 -6.89 23.72
CA PRO A 9 -8.92 -6.84 22.44
C PRO A 9 -7.92 -5.67 22.40
N GLN A 10 -6.79 -5.88 21.76
CA GLN A 10 -5.82 -4.81 21.52
C GLN A 10 -6.43 -3.73 20.61
N PRO A 11 -6.15 -2.44 20.85
CA PRO A 11 -6.48 -1.39 19.90
C PRO A 11 -5.85 -1.69 18.54
N GLN A 12 -6.63 -1.46 17.47
CA GLN A 12 -6.17 -1.64 16.11
C GLN A 12 -6.30 -0.35 15.32
N HIS A 13 -5.29 -0.05 14.51
CA HIS A 13 -5.40 0.97 13.48
C HIS A 13 -6.46 0.59 12.45
N GLY A 14 -7.21 1.57 11.96
CA GLY A 14 -8.28 1.34 10.99
C GLY A 14 -7.97 1.93 9.63
N VAL A 15 -7.89 1.09 8.61
CA VAL A 15 -7.84 1.53 7.21
C VAL A 15 -9.19 1.26 6.54
N GLY A 16 -9.88 2.33 6.15
CA GLY A 16 -11.09 2.24 5.34
C GLY A 16 -10.73 1.96 3.87
N VAL A 17 -11.45 1.05 3.24
CA VAL A 17 -11.26 0.73 1.82
C VAL A 17 -12.60 0.82 1.10
N VAL A 18 -12.70 1.72 0.14
CA VAL A 18 -13.80 1.77 -0.83
C VAL A 18 -13.35 1.03 -2.09
N ALA A 19 -14.00 -0.06 -2.43
CA ALA A 19 -13.69 -0.86 -3.62
C ALA A 19 -14.85 -0.84 -4.62
N PRO A 20 -14.60 -1.07 -5.93
CA PRO A 20 -15.68 -1.30 -6.88
C PRO A 20 -16.53 -2.52 -6.49
N PHE A 21 -17.80 -2.54 -6.93
CA PHE A 21 -18.73 -3.63 -6.62
C PHE A 21 -18.23 -5.01 -7.04
N ASP A 22 -17.41 -5.09 -8.10
CA ASP A 22 -16.86 -6.32 -8.69
C ASP A 22 -15.52 -6.76 -8.11
N PHE A 23 -14.98 -6.00 -7.13
CA PHE A 23 -13.70 -6.32 -6.49
C PHE A 23 -13.74 -7.67 -5.78
N ALA A 24 -12.78 -8.54 -6.09
CA ALA A 24 -12.76 -9.94 -5.62
C ALA A 24 -11.43 -10.36 -4.96
N LEU A 25 -10.48 -9.43 -4.77
CA LEU A 25 -9.15 -9.72 -4.23
C LEU A 25 -8.95 -9.17 -2.80
N ASP A 26 -9.99 -9.17 -1.99
CA ASP A 26 -9.93 -8.71 -0.59
C ASP A 26 -8.76 -9.38 0.16
N ARG A 27 -8.59 -10.70 -0.04
CA ARG A 27 -7.54 -11.46 0.63
C ARG A 27 -6.13 -11.02 0.22
N GLU A 28 -5.96 -10.49 -1.00
CA GLU A 28 -4.67 -9.98 -1.45
C GLU A 28 -4.29 -8.73 -0.68
N LEU A 29 -5.24 -7.82 -0.42
CA LEU A 29 -4.99 -6.61 0.39
C LEU A 29 -4.48 -6.95 1.79
N TRP A 30 -5.10 -7.93 2.46
CA TRP A 30 -4.73 -8.36 3.80
C TRP A 30 -3.30 -8.92 3.90
N ARG A 31 -2.69 -9.34 2.80
CA ARG A 31 -1.34 -9.90 2.81
C ARG A 31 -0.25 -8.87 3.06
N TRP A 32 -0.54 -7.57 2.87
CA TRP A 32 0.39 -6.47 3.18
C TRP A 32 0.13 -5.81 4.53
N VAL A 33 -0.93 -6.21 5.22
CA VAL A 33 -1.42 -5.55 6.43
C VAL A 33 -0.87 -6.26 7.67
N PRO A 34 -0.23 -5.54 8.62
CA PRO A 34 0.21 -6.12 9.87
C PRO A 34 -0.97 -6.42 10.81
N ASP A 35 -0.72 -7.24 11.83
CA ASP A 35 -1.75 -7.78 12.73
C ASP A 35 -2.45 -6.71 13.59
N ASP A 36 -1.82 -5.54 13.78
CA ASP A 36 -2.37 -4.41 14.52
C ASP A 36 -3.19 -3.43 13.66
N VAL A 37 -3.40 -3.76 12.38
CA VAL A 37 -4.23 -2.98 11.45
C VAL A 37 -5.44 -3.78 10.99
N SER A 38 -6.60 -3.13 10.95
CA SER A 38 -7.86 -3.70 10.46
C SER A 38 -8.33 -3.00 9.19
N LEU A 39 -8.57 -3.77 8.13
CA LEU A 39 -9.21 -3.27 6.91
C LEU A 39 -10.73 -3.26 7.09
N ARG A 40 -11.36 -2.13 6.80
CA ARG A 40 -12.79 -1.89 6.87
C ARG A 40 -13.29 -1.62 5.47
N LEU A 41 -13.81 -2.68 4.80
CA LEU A 41 -14.18 -2.62 3.39
C LEU A 41 -15.66 -2.26 3.20
N THR A 42 -15.88 -1.37 2.23
CA THR A 42 -17.19 -1.16 1.60
C THR A 42 -17.06 -1.21 0.09
N ARG A 43 -18.16 -1.39 -0.62
CA ARG A 43 -18.18 -1.43 -2.08
C ARG A 43 -19.10 -0.37 -2.65
N THR A 44 -18.77 0.13 -3.85
CA THR A 44 -19.70 0.96 -4.62
C THR A 44 -20.96 0.15 -4.98
N PRO A 45 -22.09 0.81 -5.23
CA PRO A 45 -23.29 0.14 -5.70
C PRO A 45 -23.06 -0.62 -7.00
N TYR A 46 -23.79 -1.73 -7.18
CA TYR A 46 -23.73 -2.51 -8.40
C TYR A 46 -24.26 -1.72 -9.60
N VAL A 47 -23.50 -1.76 -10.70
CA VAL A 47 -23.91 -1.24 -12.01
C VAL A 47 -23.73 -2.34 -13.07
N PRO A 48 -24.71 -2.57 -13.97
CA PRO A 48 -24.67 -3.66 -14.94
C PRO A 48 -23.86 -3.27 -16.20
N VAL A 49 -22.62 -2.79 -16.00
CA VAL A 49 -21.70 -2.33 -17.06
C VAL A 49 -20.42 -3.12 -16.98
N GLU A 50 -19.88 -3.52 -18.13
CA GLU A 50 -18.57 -4.18 -18.22
C GLU A 50 -17.42 -3.18 -18.02
N VAL A 51 -16.24 -3.69 -17.66
CA VAL A 51 -15.03 -2.87 -17.47
C VAL A 51 -14.74 -2.06 -18.74
N SER A 52 -14.83 -0.75 -18.61
CA SER A 52 -14.72 0.24 -19.68
C SER A 52 -14.44 1.62 -19.08
N LEU A 53 -14.22 2.64 -19.90
CA LEU A 53 -14.14 4.03 -19.42
C LEU A 53 -15.47 4.48 -18.81
N ASP A 54 -16.62 4.01 -19.33
CA ASP A 54 -17.92 4.36 -18.76
C ASP A 54 -18.11 3.75 -17.37
N LEU A 55 -17.73 2.47 -17.18
CA LEU A 55 -17.74 1.88 -15.86
C LEU A 55 -16.81 2.64 -14.92
N ALA A 56 -15.59 2.96 -15.36
CA ALA A 56 -14.64 3.71 -14.54
C ALA A 56 -15.22 5.04 -14.05
N ARG A 57 -15.91 5.79 -14.90
CA ARG A 57 -16.61 7.03 -14.52
C ARG A 57 -17.75 6.79 -13.54
N LEU A 58 -18.56 5.75 -13.75
CA LEU A 58 -19.71 5.43 -12.88
C LEU A 58 -19.26 5.06 -11.46
N VAL A 59 -18.22 4.23 -11.33
CA VAL A 59 -17.72 3.80 -10.00
C VAL A 59 -16.88 4.86 -9.29
N SER A 60 -16.52 5.95 -9.99
CA SER A 60 -15.77 7.08 -9.45
C SER A 60 -16.60 8.34 -9.25
N GLU A 61 -17.92 8.24 -9.42
CA GLU A 61 -18.82 9.36 -9.16
C GLU A 61 -18.67 9.84 -7.71
N HIS A 62 -18.45 11.16 -7.54
CA HIS A 62 -18.09 11.71 -6.25
C HIS A 62 -19.13 11.47 -5.16
N GLU A 63 -20.44 11.53 -5.48
CA GLU A 63 -21.48 11.28 -4.47
C GLU A 63 -21.49 9.84 -4.03
N THR A 64 -21.30 8.90 -4.96
CA THR A 64 -21.14 7.46 -4.66
C THR A 64 -19.98 7.22 -3.69
N LEU A 65 -18.84 7.88 -3.92
CA LEU A 65 -17.66 7.74 -3.05
C LEU A 65 -17.88 8.41 -1.69
N ARG A 66 -18.52 9.58 -1.64
CA ARG A 66 -18.89 10.25 -0.39
C ARG A 66 -19.77 9.38 0.49
N ASP A 67 -20.79 8.73 -0.08
CA ASP A 67 -21.68 7.84 0.65
C ASP A 67 -20.94 6.60 1.18
N ALA A 68 -20.04 6.04 0.40
CA ALA A 68 -19.19 4.94 0.81
C ALA A 68 -18.26 5.34 1.99
N VAL A 69 -17.66 6.53 1.94
CA VAL A 69 -16.82 7.06 3.02
C VAL A 69 -17.65 7.34 4.28
N ARG A 70 -18.83 7.96 4.15
CA ARG A 70 -19.74 8.16 5.30
C ARG A 70 -20.12 6.85 5.97
N ALA A 71 -20.38 5.80 5.18
CA ALA A 71 -20.70 4.47 5.72
C ALA A 71 -19.52 3.87 6.50
N LEU A 72 -18.28 4.08 6.02
CA LEU A 72 -17.07 3.67 6.73
C LEU A 72 -16.84 4.45 8.03
N GLY A 73 -17.32 5.70 8.11
CA GLY A 73 -17.17 6.58 9.28
C GLY A 73 -17.71 5.96 10.57
N ALA A 74 -18.73 5.08 10.49
CA ALA A 74 -19.26 4.34 11.65
C ALA A 74 -18.21 3.43 12.33
N SER A 75 -17.14 3.10 11.64
CA SER A 75 -16.02 2.29 12.15
C SER A 75 -14.76 3.09 12.44
N GLU A 76 -14.81 4.42 12.29
CA GLU A 76 -13.74 5.38 12.62
C GLU A 76 -12.38 5.01 12.00
N PRO A 77 -12.26 4.90 10.65
CA PRO A 77 -10.97 4.67 10.02
C PRO A 77 -10.06 5.90 10.16
N GLU A 78 -8.75 5.68 10.26
CA GLU A 78 -7.74 6.75 10.33
C GLU A 78 -7.33 7.26 8.94
N VAL A 79 -7.59 6.47 7.90
CA VAL A 79 -7.39 6.80 6.49
C VAL A 79 -8.42 6.05 5.65
N VAL A 80 -8.82 6.60 4.51
CA VAL A 80 -9.66 5.90 3.53
C VAL A 80 -8.94 5.82 2.19
N ALA A 81 -8.87 4.62 1.63
CA ALA A 81 -8.32 4.35 0.31
C ALA A 81 -9.43 3.97 -0.68
N TYR A 82 -9.49 4.63 -1.83
CA TYR A 82 -10.29 4.17 -2.97
C TYR A 82 -9.47 3.18 -3.80
N ALA A 83 -9.77 1.89 -3.60
CA ALA A 83 -9.07 0.77 -4.21
C ALA A 83 -9.62 0.45 -5.61
N CYS A 84 -9.49 1.40 -6.53
CA CYS A 84 -9.88 1.25 -7.93
C CYS A 84 -8.94 2.04 -8.83
N THR A 85 -8.13 1.35 -9.63
CA THR A 85 -7.18 2.03 -10.51
C THR A 85 -7.88 2.82 -11.60
N SER A 86 -8.75 2.17 -12.42
CA SER A 86 -9.40 2.85 -13.54
C SER A 86 -10.32 4.00 -13.11
N GLY A 87 -11.05 3.82 -12.01
CA GLY A 87 -11.88 4.88 -11.45
C GLY A 87 -11.07 6.08 -10.97
N SER A 88 -9.85 5.86 -10.48
CA SER A 88 -9.03 6.95 -9.96
C SER A 88 -8.24 7.72 -11.04
N PHE A 89 -7.92 7.12 -12.19
CA PHE A 89 -7.22 7.85 -13.25
C PHE A 89 -8.12 8.42 -14.36
N VAL A 90 -9.38 7.93 -14.50
CA VAL A 90 -10.24 8.27 -15.66
C VAL A 90 -10.56 9.76 -15.81
N GLY A 91 -10.44 10.54 -14.76
CA GLY A 91 -10.61 11.99 -14.73
C GLY A 91 -9.32 12.79 -14.90
N GLY A 92 -8.18 12.15 -15.20
CA GLY A 92 -6.86 12.80 -15.19
C GLY A 92 -6.41 13.19 -13.77
N LEU A 93 -5.31 13.92 -13.65
CA LEU A 93 -4.78 14.38 -12.35
C LEU A 93 -5.77 15.26 -11.58
N ALA A 94 -6.42 16.20 -12.28
CA ALA A 94 -7.39 17.08 -11.65
C ALA A 94 -8.62 16.33 -11.11
N GLY A 95 -9.09 15.32 -11.84
CA GLY A 95 -10.19 14.45 -11.39
C GLY A 95 -9.81 13.59 -10.19
N GLU A 96 -8.63 13.04 -10.18
CA GLU A 96 -8.09 12.28 -9.05
C GLU A 96 -7.98 13.13 -7.78
N GLN A 97 -7.43 14.34 -7.90
CA GLN A 97 -7.33 15.28 -6.78
C GLN A 97 -8.72 15.67 -6.24
N ALA A 98 -9.66 16.04 -7.12
CA ALA A 98 -11.02 16.39 -6.73
C ALA A 98 -11.74 15.22 -6.02
N MET A 99 -11.46 13.99 -6.43
CA MET A 99 -11.95 12.77 -5.78
C MET A 99 -11.41 12.62 -4.36
N CYS A 100 -10.11 12.78 -4.15
CA CYS A 100 -9.48 12.75 -2.83
C CYS A 100 -10.07 13.83 -1.91
N GLU A 101 -10.22 15.05 -2.40
CA GLU A 101 -10.83 16.19 -1.68
C GLU A 101 -12.28 15.87 -1.28
N ALA A 102 -13.07 15.33 -2.21
CA ALA A 102 -14.47 14.96 -1.96
C ALA A 102 -14.62 13.86 -0.90
N MET A 103 -13.75 12.86 -0.93
CA MET A 103 -13.70 11.76 0.04
C MET A 103 -13.25 12.27 1.41
N THR A 104 -12.19 13.06 1.47
CA THR A 104 -11.68 13.65 2.72
C THR A 104 -12.74 14.52 3.38
N ALA A 105 -13.41 15.39 2.62
CA ALA A 105 -14.48 16.23 3.14
C ALA A 105 -15.72 15.45 3.61
N ALA A 106 -15.97 14.26 3.06
CA ALA A 106 -17.12 13.43 3.44
C ALA A 106 -16.92 12.69 4.76
N GLY A 107 -15.68 12.32 5.09
CA GLY A 107 -15.34 11.51 6.26
C GLY A 107 -14.56 12.25 7.34
N ASP A 108 -14.11 13.46 7.07
CA ASP A 108 -13.16 14.23 7.90
C ASP A 108 -11.91 13.40 8.26
N VAL A 109 -11.44 12.62 7.28
CA VAL A 109 -10.31 11.71 7.41
C VAL A 109 -9.45 11.73 6.14
N PRO A 110 -8.11 11.66 6.24
CA PRO A 110 -7.25 11.60 5.06
C PRO A 110 -7.72 10.54 4.09
N SER A 111 -7.81 10.88 2.81
CA SER A 111 -8.25 9.95 1.76
C SER A 111 -7.25 9.93 0.62
N LEU A 112 -7.08 8.76 0.02
CA LEU A 112 -6.18 8.53 -1.11
C LEU A 112 -6.81 7.61 -2.15
N THR A 113 -6.23 7.58 -3.32
CA THR A 113 -6.65 6.68 -4.41
C THR A 113 -5.52 5.74 -4.81
N THR A 114 -5.84 4.66 -5.52
CA THR A 114 -4.83 3.77 -6.10
C THR A 114 -3.90 4.50 -7.07
N SER A 115 -4.44 5.40 -7.91
CA SER A 115 -3.61 6.12 -8.89
C SER A 115 -2.74 7.19 -8.23
N GLY A 116 -3.23 7.90 -7.22
CA GLY A 116 -2.43 8.82 -6.42
C GLY A 116 -1.34 8.07 -5.63
N ALA A 117 -1.66 6.90 -5.06
CA ALA A 117 -0.69 6.03 -4.40
C ALA A 117 0.41 5.52 -5.36
N LEU A 118 0.06 5.26 -6.63
CA LEU A 118 1.05 4.94 -7.66
C LEU A 118 2.03 6.09 -7.87
N LEU A 119 1.52 7.32 -8.04
CA LEU A 119 2.41 8.49 -8.23
C LEU A 119 3.34 8.69 -7.03
N ALA A 120 2.83 8.56 -5.81
CA ALA A 120 3.64 8.63 -4.61
C ALA A 120 4.72 7.52 -4.55
N ALA A 121 4.39 6.30 -5.00
CA ALA A 121 5.35 5.19 -5.07
C ALA A 121 6.43 5.42 -6.14
N LEU A 122 6.07 6.00 -7.29
CA LEU A 122 7.03 6.36 -8.34
C LEU A 122 7.98 7.47 -7.86
N GLU A 123 7.47 8.46 -7.14
CA GLU A 123 8.29 9.52 -6.52
C GLU A 123 9.26 8.93 -5.48
N GLU A 124 8.79 8.05 -4.59
CA GLU A 124 9.62 7.37 -3.58
C GLU A 124 10.78 6.59 -4.20
N LEU A 125 10.54 5.97 -5.36
CA LEU A 125 11.54 5.19 -6.09
C LEU A 125 12.39 6.03 -7.05
N GLY A 126 12.07 7.31 -7.25
CA GLY A 126 12.70 8.15 -8.27
C GLY A 126 12.48 7.62 -9.69
N ALA A 127 11.36 6.93 -9.95
CA ALA A 127 11.05 6.29 -11.22
C ALA A 127 10.19 7.20 -12.11
N SER A 128 10.62 7.41 -13.35
CA SER A 128 9.91 8.24 -14.32
C SER A 128 9.63 7.53 -15.65
N ARG A 129 10.31 6.42 -15.93
CA ARG A 129 10.13 5.59 -17.13
C ARG A 129 9.48 4.27 -16.73
N ILE A 130 8.26 4.05 -17.18
CA ILE A 130 7.40 2.98 -16.67
C ILE A 130 7.11 1.96 -17.77
N ALA A 131 7.38 0.68 -17.50
CA ALA A 131 6.76 -0.41 -18.26
C ALA A 131 5.37 -0.66 -17.67
N LEU A 132 4.36 -0.85 -18.51
CA LEU A 132 2.95 -0.91 -18.11
C LEU A 132 2.29 -2.23 -18.49
N VAL A 133 1.68 -2.87 -17.50
CA VAL A 133 0.81 -4.05 -17.70
C VAL A 133 -0.61 -3.70 -17.24
N THR A 134 -1.60 -3.98 -18.09
CA THR A 134 -3.02 -3.80 -17.75
C THR A 134 -3.87 -4.99 -18.21
N PRO A 135 -4.95 -5.33 -17.50
CA PRO A 135 -5.91 -6.31 -17.99
C PRO A 135 -6.94 -5.69 -18.95
N TYR A 136 -6.99 -4.38 -19.07
CA TYR A 136 -8.04 -3.61 -19.74
C TYR A 136 -7.99 -3.69 -21.26
N THR A 137 -9.02 -3.12 -21.88
CA THR A 137 -9.04 -2.79 -23.32
C THR A 137 -8.00 -1.71 -23.64
N GLU A 138 -7.67 -1.56 -24.91
CA GLU A 138 -6.71 -0.56 -25.37
C GLU A 138 -7.11 0.87 -24.93
N SER A 139 -8.39 1.23 -25.06
CA SER A 139 -8.87 2.57 -24.70
C SER A 139 -8.70 2.91 -23.21
N VAL A 140 -8.95 1.95 -22.32
CA VAL A 140 -8.73 2.15 -20.86
C VAL A 140 -7.24 2.17 -20.56
N THR A 141 -6.43 1.36 -21.24
CA THR A 141 -4.96 1.38 -21.10
C THR A 141 -4.38 2.72 -21.53
N GLN A 142 -4.84 3.26 -22.66
CA GLN A 142 -4.42 4.58 -23.16
C GLN A 142 -4.77 5.70 -22.17
N SER A 143 -5.96 5.66 -21.55
CA SER A 143 -6.33 6.65 -20.52
C SER A 143 -5.38 6.63 -19.31
N LEU A 144 -4.86 5.45 -18.92
CA LEU A 144 -3.82 5.37 -17.89
C LEU A 144 -2.48 5.95 -18.37
N GLU A 145 -2.10 5.73 -19.62
CA GLU A 145 -0.89 6.33 -20.21
C GLU A 145 -0.98 7.87 -20.21
N GLU A 146 -2.15 8.41 -20.59
CA GLU A 146 -2.42 9.84 -20.56
C GLU A 146 -2.30 10.41 -19.12
N TYR A 147 -2.89 9.74 -18.12
CA TYR A 147 -2.75 10.11 -16.71
C TYR A 147 -1.29 10.12 -16.23
N LEU A 148 -0.52 9.09 -16.59
CA LEU A 148 0.90 9.01 -16.25
C LEU A 148 1.72 10.13 -16.94
N ALA A 149 1.40 10.44 -18.19
CA ALA A 149 2.03 11.52 -18.94
C ALA A 149 1.73 12.90 -18.32
N GLU A 150 0.48 13.16 -17.88
CA GLU A 150 0.13 14.36 -17.12
C GLU A 150 0.99 14.51 -15.85
N ALA A 151 1.29 13.38 -15.18
CA ALA A 151 2.14 13.33 -14.00
C ALA A 151 3.66 13.40 -14.30
N GLY A 152 4.05 13.53 -15.57
CA GLY A 152 5.46 13.60 -15.99
C GLY A 152 6.16 12.24 -16.12
N ALA A 153 5.43 11.13 -16.01
CA ALA A 153 5.98 9.79 -16.26
C ALA A 153 5.84 9.39 -17.73
N THR A 154 6.80 8.62 -18.23
CA THR A 154 6.82 8.14 -19.62
C THR A 154 6.62 6.63 -19.67
N VAL A 155 5.61 6.16 -20.39
CA VAL A 155 5.42 4.74 -20.66
C VAL A 155 6.38 4.29 -21.76
N THR A 156 7.33 3.41 -21.41
CA THR A 156 8.39 2.92 -22.33
C THR A 156 8.02 1.64 -23.05
N GLY A 157 7.03 0.91 -22.57
CA GLY A 157 6.49 -0.28 -23.18
C GLY A 157 5.22 -0.71 -22.46
N ARG A 158 4.32 -1.39 -23.17
CA ARG A 158 3.04 -1.83 -22.63
C ARG A 158 2.63 -3.22 -23.10
N ALA A 159 1.88 -3.90 -22.24
CA ALA A 159 1.13 -5.10 -22.59
C ALA A 159 -0.26 -5.06 -21.95
N PHE A 160 -1.28 -5.50 -22.67
CA PHE A 160 -2.66 -5.52 -22.16
C PHE A 160 -3.42 -6.76 -22.62
N LEU A 161 -4.45 -7.20 -21.84
CA LEU A 161 -5.23 -8.41 -22.11
C LEU A 161 -6.53 -8.17 -22.87
N GLY A 162 -7.05 -6.95 -22.91
CA GLY A 162 -8.32 -6.61 -23.53
C GLY A 162 -9.56 -7.18 -22.82
N LEU A 163 -9.49 -7.40 -21.50
CA LEU A 163 -10.58 -7.99 -20.74
C LEU A 163 -11.60 -6.93 -20.32
N THR A 164 -12.86 -7.33 -20.35
CA THR A 164 -14.00 -6.52 -19.88
C THR A 164 -14.70 -7.13 -18.65
N ARG A 165 -14.32 -8.34 -18.24
CA ARG A 165 -14.86 -9.04 -17.06
C ARG A 165 -13.93 -10.15 -16.59
N HIS A 166 -14.17 -10.65 -15.37
CA HIS A 166 -13.44 -11.78 -14.76
C HIS A 166 -11.93 -11.57 -14.65
N ILE A 167 -11.46 -10.32 -14.49
CA ILE A 167 -10.05 -9.99 -14.37
C ILE A 167 -9.40 -10.75 -13.21
N TRP A 168 -10.10 -10.94 -12.10
CA TRP A 168 -9.65 -11.69 -10.93
C TRP A 168 -9.35 -13.18 -11.19
N LYS A 169 -9.74 -13.72 -12.35
CA LYS A 169 -9.43 -15.10 -12.78
C LYS A 169 -8.14 -15.22 -13.58
N VAL A 170 -7.48 -14.13 -13.90
CA VAL A 170 -6.21 -14.16 -14.63
C VAL A 170 -5.16 -14.90 -13.82
N PRO A 171 -4.53 -15.94 -14.33
CA PRO A 171 -3.50 -16.66 -13.60
C PRO A 171 -2.20 -15.86 -13.55
N TYR A 172 -1.41 -16.03 -12.49
CA TYR A 172 -0.09 -15.39 -12.32
C TYR A 172 0.82 -15.59 -13.55
N ARG A 173 0.78 -16.76 -14.19
CA ARG A 173 1.56 -17.02 -15.39
C ARG A 173 1.29 -15.97 -16.49
N SER A 174 0.03 -15.65 -16.73
CA SER A 174 -0.33 -14.62 -17.72
C SER A 174 0.17 -13.24 -17.32
N VAL A 175 0.14 -12.90 -16.02
CA VAL A 175 0.69 -11.64 -15.51
C VAL A 175 2.20 -11.58 -15.74
N VAL A 176 2.92 -12.66 -15.46
CA VAL A 176 4.37 -12.75 -15.70
C VAL A 176 4.71 -12.66 -17.19
N ASP A 177 3.96 -13.35 -18.05
CA ASP A 177 4.18 -13.29 -19.50
C ASP A 177 3.92 -11.88 -20.06
N MET A 178 2.89 -11.17 -19.56
CA MET A 178 2.65 -9.76 -19.93
C MET A 178 3.77 -8.83 -19.45
N ALA A 179 4.25 -9.03 -18.23
CA ALA A 179 5.35 -8.24 -17.68
C ALA A 179 6.59 -8.32 -18.57
N ARG A 180 6.94 -9.52 -19.03
CA ARG A 180 8.04 -9.75 -19.99
C ARG A 180 7.81 -9.06 -21.33
N GLN A 181 6.58 -9.02 -21.82
CA GLN A 181 6.21 -8.35 -23.06
C GLN A 181 6.25 -6.83 -22.95
N ALA A 182 5.89 -6.28 -21.79
CA ALA A 182 5.86 -4.85 -21.56
C ALA A 182 7.27 -4.24 -21.41
N VAL A 183 8.24 -5.02 -20.90
CA VAL A 183 9.61 -4.54 -20.68
C VAL A 183 10.42 -4.72 -21.96
N VAL A 184 10.29 -3.76 -22.89
CA VAL A 184 10.96 -3.78 -24.20
C VAL A 184 12.16 -2.83 -24.30
N GLY A 185 12.48 -2.09 -23.24
CA GLY A 185 13.56 -1.10 -23.21
C GLY A 185 13.92 -0.72 -21.77
N ALA A 186 14.66 0.38 -21.64
CA ALA A 186 15.04 0.88 -20.33
C ALA A 186 13.81 1.47 -19.61
N ALA A 187 13.37 0.81 -18.58
CA ALA A 187 12.35 1.28 -17.64
C ALA A 187 12.96 1.38 -16.23
N ASP A 188 12.45 2.29 -15.42
CA ASP A 188 12.85 2.47 -14.02
C ASP A 188 12.01 1.57 -13.11
N ALA A 189 10.76 1.28 -13.50
CA ALA A 189 9.84 0.39 -12.80
C ALA A 189 8.85 -0.26 -13.76
N LEU A 190 8.30 -1.41 -13.35
CA LEU A 190 7.12 -2.02 -13.95
C LEU A 190 5.91 -1.71 -13.08
N PHE A 191 4.81 -1.23 -13.69
CA PHE A 191 3.52 -1.12 -13.02
C PHE A 191 2.49 -2.10 -13.58
N ILE A 192 1.91 -2.90 -12.70
CA ILE A 192 0.83 -3.84 -12.99
C ILE A 192 -0.48 -3.24 -12.47
N SER A 193 -1.28 -2.72 -13.39
CA SER A 193 -2.52 -2.00 -13.11
C SER A 193 -3.69 -2.94 -12.82
N CYS A 194 -4.69 -2.42 -12.15
CA CYS A 194 -5.94 -3.04 -11.73
C CYS A 194 -5.89 -3.75 -10.36
N THR A 195 -6.65 -3.23 -9.43
CA THR A 195 -6.83 -3.84 -8.11
C THR A 195 -7.48 -5.23 -8.17
N ASN A 196 -8.15 -5.56 -9.27
CA ASN A 196 -8.76 -6.87 -9.48
C ASN A 196 -7.86 -7.85 -10.26
N LEU A 197 -6.61 -7.49 -10.58
CA LEU A 197 -5.64 -8.38 -11.19
C LEU A 197 -4.75 -9.02 -10.11
N PRO A 198 -4.69 -10.37 -10.00
CA PRO A 198 -3.85 -11.03 -9.00
C PRO A 198 -2.37 -10.75 -9.25
N THR A 199 -1.63 -10.28 -8.22
CA THR A 199 -0.24 -9.84 -8.40
C THR A 199 0.71 -10.28 -7.29
N TYR A 200 0.23 -10.49 -6.08
CA TYR A 200 1.06 -10.64 -4.89
C TYR A 200 2.22 -11.61 -5.07
N ASP A 201 1.95 -12.84 -5.49
CA ASP A 201 3.00 -13.88 -5.59
C ASP A 201 3.86 -13.74 -6.88
N ALA A 202 3.46 -12.87 -7.84
CA ALA A 202 4.25 -12.60 -9.03
C ALA A 202 5.33 -11.53 -8.81
N ILE A 203 5.14 -10.61 -7.87
CA ILE A 203 6.05 -9.47 -7.65
C ILE A 203 7.49 -9.93 -7.37
N PRO A 204 7.77 -10.80 -6.37
CA PRO A 204 9.15 -11.18 -6.06
C PRO A 204 9.88 -11.87 -7.21
N GLN A 205 9.16 -12.71 -7.96
CA GLN A 205 9.72 -13.39 -9.13
C GLN A 205 10.08 -12.38 -10.22
N LEU A 206 9.18 -11.43 -10.50
CA LEU A 206 9.39 -10.41 -11.54
C LEU A 206 10.53 -9.47 -11.18
N GLU A 207 10.64 -9.02 -9.93
CA GLU A 207 11.77 -8.18 -9.51
C GLU A 207 13.12 -8.91 -9.61
N ALA A 208 13.15 -10.18 -9.22
CA ALA A 208 14.36 -11.00 -9.35
C ALA A 208 14.77 -11.19 -10.82
N GLU A 209 13.80 -11.35 -11.73
CA GLU A 209 14.03 -11.56 -13.16
C GLU A 209 14.38 -10.25 -13.88
N LEU A 210 13.58 -9.20 -13.67
CA LEU A 210 13.67 -7.94 -14.42
C LEU A 210 14.71 -6.98 -13.84
N ARG A 211 15.16 -7.18 -12.60
CA ARG A 211 16.13 -6.34 -11.89
C ARG A 211 15.69 -4.88 -11.76
N MET A 212 14.40 -4.67 -11.58
CA MET A 212 13.79 -3.36 -11.36
C MET A 212 12.61 -3.48 -10.39
N PRO A 213 12.16 -2.37 -9.76
CA PRO A 213 10.95 -2.36 -8.95
C PRO A 213 9.72 -2.82 -9.76
N VAL A 214 8.90 -3.68 -9.14
CA VAL A 214 7.62 -4.11 -9.67
C VAL A 214 6.52 -3.65 -8.73
N LEU A 215 5.71 -2.72 -9.22
CA LEU A 215 4.59 -2.13 -8.51
C LEU A 215 3.28 -2.79 -8.95
N SER A 216 2.38 -3.04 -8.02
CA SER A 216 1.01 -3.43 -8.35
C SER A 216 -0.01 -2.49 -7.72
N ALA A 217 -1.20 -2.41 -8.33
CA ALA A 217 -2.27 -1.56 -7.86
C ALA A 217 -2.62 -1.81 -6.38
N ASN A 218 -2.76 -3.07 -5.97
CA ASN A 218 -3.04 -3.42 -4.58
C ASN A 218 -1.88 -3.08 -3.64
N GLN A 219 -0.64 -3.34 -4.06
CA GLN A 219 0.55 -3.04 -3.27
C GLN A 219 0.69 -1.55 -2.98
N VAL A 220 0.63 -0.69 -4.02
CA VAL A 220 0.78 0.76 -3.83
C VAL A 220 -0.36 1.35 -3.00
N THR A 221 -1.58 0.83 -3.16
CA THR A 221 -2.74 1.26 -2.36
C THR A 221 -2.53 0.97 -0.88
N MET A 222 -2.13 -0.26 -0.52
CA MET A 222 -1.89 -0.63 0.87
C MET A 222 -0.66 0.06 1.43
N TRP A 223 0.44 0.16 0.67
CA TRP A 223 1.64 0.89 1.08
C TRP A 223 1.33 2.35 1.44
N ALA A 224 0.60 3.05 0.58
CA ALA A 224 0.27 4.46 0.84
C ALA A 224 -0.72 4.63 2.01
N ALA A 225 -1.72 3.76 2.13
CA ALA A 225 -2.68 3.81 3.22
C ALA A 225 -2.03 3.55 4.58
N LEU A 226 -1.17 2.53 4.67
CA LEU A 226 -0.44 2.22 5.90
C LEU A 226 0.55 3.33 6.27
N ARG A 227 1.28 3.86 5.27
CA ARG A 227 2.18 5.00 5.47
C ARG A 227 1.44 6.24 6.02
N ALA A 228 0.21 6.51 5.56
CA ALA A 228 -0.59 7.63 6.02
C ALA A 228 -0.94 7.57 7.52
N ILE A 229 -0.98 6.38 8.11
CA ILE A 229 -1.19 6.15 9.54
C ILE A 229 0.10 5.81 10.31
N GLY A 230 1.27 6.00 9.68
CA GLY A 230 2.58 5.76 10.30
C GLY A 230 2.95 4.28 10.48
N VAL A 231 2.28 3.38 9.76
CA VAL A 231 2.51 1.93 9.81
C VAL A 231 3.23 1.45 8.55
N HIS A 232 4.09 0.46 8.68
CA HIS A 232 4.76 -0.18 7.55
C HIS A 232 4.00 -1.41 7.07
N ALA A 233 3.87 -1.53 5.74
CA ALA A 233 3.33 -2.74 5.13
C ALA A 233 4.21 -3.95 5.48
N VAL A 234 3.59 -5.10 5.77
CA VAL A 234 4.30 -6.35 5.94
C VAL A 234 4.41 -7.08 4.61
N GLY A 235 5.39 -7.94 4.52
CA GLY A 235 5.59 -8.76 3.33
C GLY A 235 7.09 -8.91 3.10
N PRO A 236 7.78 -9.81 3.83
CA PRO A 236 9.16 -10.12 3.54
C PRO A 236 9.26 -10.57 2.08
N TYR A 237 10.15 -9.95 1.34
CA TYR A 237 10.36 -10.19 -0.10
C TYR A 237 9.23 -9.72 -1.04
N GLN A 238 8.33 -8.84 -0.57
CA GLN A 238 7.19 -8.35 -1.35
C GLN A 238 7.45 -7.03 -2.09
N GLY A 239 8.63 -6.91 -2.65
CA GLY A 239 8.97 -5.83 -3.57
C GLY A 239 9.91 -4.78 -2.99
N LEU A 240 10.61 -4.10 -3.88
CA LEU A 240 11.58 -3.06 -3.54
C LEU A 240 10.92 -1.84 -2.89
N LEU A 241 9.66 -1.56 -3.23
CA LEU A 241 8.88 -0.47 -2.62
C LEU A 241 8.73 -0.62 -1.10
N LEU A 242 8.65 -1.86 -0.59
CA LEU A 242 8.43 -2.13 0.84
C LEU A 242 9.74 -2.25 1.62
N GLN A 243 10.89 -2.20 0.95
CA GLN A 243 12.17 -2.20 1.64
C GLN A 243 12.38 -0.84 2.31
N PRO A 244 12.92 -0.82 3.54
CA PRO A 244 13.31 0.45 4.15
C PRO A 244 14.22 1.18 3.18
N SER A 245 13.88 2.43 2.83
CA SER A 245 14.78 3.28 2.05
C SER A 245 16.14 3.23 2.75
N GLN A 246 17.19 2.84 2.03
CA GLN A 246 18.55 3.03 2.50
C GLN A 246 18.80 4.55 2.45
N ALA A 247 18.35 5.25 3.50
CA ALA A 247 18.83 6.59 3.72
C ALA A 247 20.38 6.52 3.70
N PRO A 248 21.08 7.40 2.96
CA PRO A 248 22.53 7.44 2.99
C PRO A 248 22.93 7.50 4.46
N ASP A 249 23.81 6.58 4.86
CA ASP A 249 24.24 6.33 6.24
C ASP A 249 24.18 7.59 7.11
N ALA A 250 23.27 7.63 8.07
CA ALA A 250 23.36 8.61 9.13
C ALA A 250 24.75 8.44 9.77
N PRO A 251 25.51 9.52 9.98
CA PRO A 251 26.84 9.41 10.58
C PRO A 251 26.71 8.60 11.87
N PRO A 252 27.65 7.69 12.17
CA PRO A 252 27.57 6.83 13.36
C PRO A 252 27.34 7.71 14.58
N ALA A 253 26.39 7.29 15.42
CA ALA A 253 26.08 7.99 16.66
C ALA A 253 27.38 8.24 17.44
N PRO A 254 27.60 9.43 18.03
CA PRO A 254 28.82 9.73 18.75
C PRO A 254 29.01 8.69 19.84
N THR A 255 30.19 8.08 19.87
CA THR A 255 30.57 7.08 20.87
C THR A 255 30.35 7.68 22.27
N PRO A 256 29.61 7.03 23.16
CA PRO A 256 29.40 7.56 24.50
C PRO A 256 30.77 7.74 25.16
N PRO A 257 30.98 8.83 25.93
CA PRO A 257 32.24 9.06 26.64
C PRO A 257 32.53 7.89 27.57
N PRO A 258 33.81 7.50 27.75
CA PRO A 258 34.17 6.40 28.63
C PRO A 258 33.63 6.68 30.02
N ALA A 259 32.96 5.66 30.59
CA ALA A 259 32.39 5.75 31.94
C ALA A 259 33.47 6.23 32.94
N ALA A 260 33.19 7.32 33.62
CA ALA A 260 34.06 7.83 34.66
C ALA A 260 34.26 6.74 35.72
N GLN A 261 35.50 6.34 35.96
CA GLN A 261 35.84 5.40 37.04
C GLN A 261 35.39 5.99 38.35
N ALA A 262 34.51 5.26 39.03
CA ALA A 262 34.09 5.63 40.40
C ALA A 262 35.33 5.61 41.33
N PRO A 263 35.51 6.63 42.19
CA PRO A 263 36.63 6.65 43.15
C PRO A 263 36.53 5.45 44.11
N GLY A 264 37.68 4.82 44.34
CA GLY A 264 37.82 3.58 45.05
C GLY A 264 37.19 3.60 46.45
N ALA A 265 36.46 2.55 46.76
CA ALA A 265 35.91 2.29 48.08
C ALA A 265 37.05 1.98 49.06
N HIS A 266 37.11 2.73 50.14
CA HIS A 266 37.96 2.45 51.31
C HIS A 266 37.54 1.11 51.92
N PRO A 267 38.51 0.30 52.44
CA PRO A 267 38.19 -0.97 53.11
C PRO A 267 37.50 -0.70 54.45
N GLN A 268 36.30 -1.21 54.60
CA GLN A 268 35.59 -1.22 55.89
C GLN A 268 36.21 -2.30 56.79
N ALA A 269 36.54 -1.89 58.03
CA ALA A 269 37.04 -2.77 59.09
C ALA A 269 35.97 -3.78 59.48
N GLN A 270 36.41 -5.02 59.77
CA GLN A 270 35.61 -6.08 60.34
C GLN A 270 35.21 -5.72 61.78
N PRO A 271 33.97 -6.00 62.21
CA PRO A 271 33.65 -6.09 63.64
C PRO A 271 33.90 -7.51 64.15
N ASP A 272 34.49 -7.53 65.36
CA ASP A 272 34.78 -8.72 66.18
C ASP A 272 33.54 -9.58 66.45
N GLU A 273 33.77 -10.88 66.42
CA GLU A 273 32.91 -11.89 67.00
C GLU A 273 32.93 -11.75 68.55
N GLN A 274 31.77 -11.54 69.15
CA GLN A 274 31.54 -11.94 70.55
C GLN A 274 30.28 -12.81 70.63
N GLN A 275 30.53 -14.00 71.10
CA GLN A 275 29.57 -14.99 71.53
C GLN A 275 28.75 -14.45 72.74
N GLU A 276 27.51 -14.85 72.78
CA GLU A 276 26.67 -15.21 73.93
C GLU A 276 25.29 -15.55 73.38
N GLY A 277 24.69 -16.68 73.50
CA GLY A 277 24.48 -17.61 74.58
C GLY A 277 23.09 -17.36 75.22
N TRP A 278 22.24 -18.43 75.25
CA TRP A 278 20.98 -18.58 76.02
C TRP A 278 19.69 -18.04 75.36
N THR A 279 18.65 -18.81 75.18
CA THR A 279 17.88 -20.02 75.61
C THR A 279 16.86 -20.34 74.57
#